data_8f09972df6d44774749419f89a5e531d
#
_entry.id   8f09972df6d44774749419f89a5e531d
#
_cell.length_a   1.000
_cell.length_b   1.000
_cell.length_c   1.000
_cell.angle_alpha   90.00
_cell.angle_beta   90.00
_cell.angle_gamma   90.00
#
_symmetry.space_group_name_H-M   'P 1'
#
loop_
_entity.id
_entity.type
_entity.pdbx_description
1 polymer ?
#
loop_
_entity_poly.entity_id
_entity_poly.type
_entity_poly.pdbx_seq_one_letter_code
_entity_poly.pdbx_strand_id
1 'polypeptide(L)' 'MKNISYTERVAIMAALNIRLSQIDDEIKLCQKLNNEDSVKYWSNERQALSDAFNKFTDLVISQ' A
#
# COMPACT_ATOMS: atom_id res chain seq x y z
N MET A 1 22.33 -5.58 9.97
CA MET A 1 20.98 -4.97 9.88
C MET A 1 20.20 -5.26 11.17
N LYS A 2 19.57 -4.25 11.73
CA LYS A 2 18.77 -4.44 12.95
C LYS A 2 17.49 -5.19 12.63
N ASN A 3 17.17 -6.16 13.46
CA ASN A 3 15.92 -6.90 13.30
C ASN A 3 14.73 -6.01 13.68
N ILE A 4 13.63 -6.20 12.96
CA ILE A 4 12.37 -5.52 13.24
C ILE A 4 11.60 -6.39 14.25
N SER A 5 11.15 -5.78 15.34
CA SER A 5 10.36 -6.50 16.34
C SER A 5 8.99 -6.87 15.79
N TYR A 6 8.32 -7.82 16.42
CA TYR A 6 6.95 -8.19 16.03
C TYR A 6 6.01 -6.99 16.08
N THR A 7 6.09 -6.20 17.14
CA THR A 7 5.23 -5.02 17.29
C THR A 7 5.48 -3.98 16.18
N GLU A 8 6.75 -3.75 15.86
CA GLU A 8 7.11 -2.82 14.78
C GLU A 8 6.62 -3.32 13.42
N ARG A 9 6.76 -4.61 13.17
CA ARG A 9 6.28 -5.22 11.94
C ARG A 9 4.76 -5.06 11.78
N VAL A 10 4.01 -5.36 12.84
CA VAL A 10 2.56 -5.23 12.83
C VAL A 10 2.15 -3.76 12.58
N ALA A 11 2.85 -2.81 13.20
CA ALA A 11 2.57 -1.39 13.01
C ALA A 11 2.78 -0.96 11.56
N ILE A 12 3.87 -1.40 10.94
CA ILE A 12 4.18 -1.06 9.54
C ILE A 12 3.15 -1.69 8.61
N MET A 13 2.82 -2.96 8.81
CA MET A 13 1.84 -3.66 7.97
C MET A 13 0.45 -3.04 8.09
N ALA A 14 0.06 -2.64 9.29
CA ALA A 14 -1.23 -1.95 9.50
C ALA A 14 -1.27 -0.61 8.77
N ALA A 15 -0.19 0.17 8.84
CA ALA A 15 -0.10 1.45 8.14
C ALA A 15 -0.20 1.27 6.63
N LEU A 16 0.48 0.26 6.08
CA LEU A 16 0.43 -0.04 4.64
C LEU A 16 -0.99 -0.46 4.21
N ASN A 17 -1.66 -1.29 5.00
CA ASN A 17 -3.03 -1.72 4.72
C ASN A 17 -4.01 -0.55 4.75
N ILE A 18 -3.87 0.36 5.72
CA ILE A 18 -4.70 1.56 5.80
C ILE A 18 -4.51 2.42 4.56
N ARG A 19 -3.26 2.61 4.14
CA ARG A 19 -2.96 3.42 2.95
C ARG A 19 -3.53 2.79 1.68
N LEU A 20 -3.43 1.47 1.53
CA LEU A 20 -4.03 0.76 0.40
C LEU A 20 -5.54 0.98 0.35
N SER A 21 -6.20 0.87 1.50
CA SER A 21 -7.65 1.10 1.60
C SER A 21 -8.02 2.53 1.20
N GLN A 22 -7.25 3.53 1.65
CA GLN A 22 -7.46 4.93 1.27
C GLN A 22 -7.33 5.13 -0.24
N ILE A 23 -6.32 4.52 -0.84
CA ILE A 23 -6.10 4.61 -2.29
C ILE A 23 -7.25 3.96 -3.06
N ASP A 24 -7.73 2.81 -2.61
CA ASP A 24 -8.88 2.14 -3.22
C ASP A 24 -10.13 3.03 -3.17
N ASP A 25 -10.35 3.73 -2.07
CA ASP A 25 -11.47 4.67 -1.95
C ASP A 25 -11.32 5.84 -2.92
N GLU A 26 -10.10 6.37 -3.09
CA GLU A 26 -9.82 7.44 -4.07
C GLU A 26 -10.08 6.97 -5.49
N ILE A 27 -9.67 5.74 -5.83
CA ILE A 27 -9.92 5.18 -7.16
C ILE A 27 -11.42 5.09 -7.42
N LYS A 28 -12.19 4.60 -6.46
CA LYS A 28 -13.65 4.49 -6.60
C LYS A 28 -14.29 5.85 -6.81
N LEU A 29 -13.85 6.85 -6.06
CA LEU A 29 -14.36 8.21 -6.19
C LEU A 29 -14.04 8.79 -7.57
N CYS A 30 -12.81 8.64 -8.04
CA CYS A 30 -12.38 9.12 -9.35
C CYS A 30 -13.14 8.42 -10.48
N GLN A 31 -13.41 7.13 -10.35
CA GLN A 31 -14.24 6.40 -11.31
C GLN A 31 -15.65 6.96 -11.38
N LYS A 32 -16.24 7.26 -10.22
CA LYS A 32 -17.56 7.86 -10.11
C LYS A 32 -17.63 9.21 -10.83
N LEU A 33 -16.55 9.99 -10.75
CA LEU A 33 -16.46 11.31 -11.34
C LEU A 33 -15.99 11.27 -12.79
N ASN A 34 -15.75 10.08 -13.36
CA ASN A 34 -15.24 9.87 -14.71
C ASN A 34 -13.90 10.60 -14.94
N ASN A 35 -13.06 10.69 -13.92
CA ASN A 35 -11.75 11.31 -14.01
C ASN A 35 -10.68 10.25 -14.29
N GLU A 36 -10.48 9.95 -15.57
CA GLU A 36 -9.59 8.88 -16.01
C GLU A 36 -8.12 9.12 -15.64
N ASP A 37 -7.67 10.38 -15.72
CA ASP A 37 -6.29 10.73 -15.39
C ASP A 37 -5.99 10.47 -13.90
N SER A 38 -6.94 10.82 -13.04
CA SER A 38 -6.81 10.57 -11.60
C SER A 38 -6.88 9.08 -11.28
N VAL A 39 -7.76 8.33 -11.97
CA VAL A 39 -7.82 6.87 -11.82
C VAL A 39 -6.46 6.26 -12.15
N LYS A 40 -5.86 6.68 -13.26
CA LYS A 40 -4.55 6.17 -13.68
C LYS A 40 -3.48 6.51 -12.65
N TYR A 41 -3.46 7.74 -12.17
CA TYR A 41 -2.50 8.18 -11.15
C TYR A 41 -2.60 7.31 -9.89
N TRP A 42 -3.80 7.15 -9.35
CA TRP A 42 -4.01 6.39 -8.11
C TRP A 42 -3.77 4.89 -8.31
N SER A 43 -4.06 4.37 -9.50
CA SER A 43 -3.78 2.97 -9.83
C SER A 43 -2.28 2.69 -9.84
N ASN A 44 -1.48 3.63 -10.37
CA ASN A 44 -0.02 3.51 -10.35
C ASN A 44 0.51 3.60 -8.91
N GLU A 45 -0.04 4.51 -8.10
CA GLU A 45 0.33 4.62 -6.69
C GLU A 45 -0.01 3.34 -5.92
N ARG A 46 -1.17 2.76 -6.21
CA ARG A 46 -1.59 1.51 -5.59
C ARG A 46 -0.64 0.38 -5.94
N GLN A 47 -0.24 0.29 -7.20
CA GLN A 47 0.69 -0.75 -7.64
C GLN A 47 2.04 -0.61 -6.95
N ALA A 48 2.57 0.60 -6.87
CA ALA A 48 3.85 0.87 -6.20
C ALA A 48 3.77 0.49 -4.71
N LEU A 49 2.68 0.82 -4.04
CA LEU A 49 2.49 0.50 -2.63
C LEU A 49 2.34 -1.01 -2.42
N SER A 50 1.60 -1.68 -3.29
CA SER A 50 1.45 -3.14 -3.25
C SER A 50 2.79 -3.84 -3.43
N ASP A 51 3.60 -3.38 -4.37
CA ASP A 51 4.94 -3.92 -4.60
C ASP A 51 5.84 -3.72 -3.36
N ALA A 52 5.78 -2.53 -2.76
CA ALA A 52 6.54 -2.23 -1.55
C ALA A 52 6.09 -3.11 -0.38
N PHE A 53 4.79 -3.33 -0.25
CA PHE A 53 4.23 -4.22 0.79
C PHE A 53 4.77 -5.64 0.62
N ASN A 54 4.75 -6.15 -0.60
CA ASN A 54 5.22 -7.51 -0.88
C ASN A 54 6.71 -7.65 -0.59
N LYS A 55 7.52 -6.66 -0.98
CA LYS A 55 8.95 -6.65 -0.69
C LYS A 55 9.23 -6.59 0.80
N PHE A 56 8.47 -5.77 1.52
CA PHE A 56 8.60 -5.68 2.98
C PHE A 56 8.25 -7.01 3.64
N THR A 57 7.17 -7.66 3.21
CA THR A 57 6.75 -8.96 3.73
C THR A 57 7.83 -10.00 3.51
N ASP A 58 8.43 -10.05 2.32
CA ASP A 58 9.51 -10.98 1.99
C ASP A 58 10.73 -10.75 2.88
N LEU A 59 11.11 -9.48 3.10
CA LEU A 59 12.22 -9.11 3.97
C LEU A 59 12.00 -9.60 5.41
N VAL A 60 10.80 -9.43 5.91
CA VAL A 60 10.45 -9.80 7.29
C VAL A 60 10.44 -11.32 7.44
N ILE A 61 9.91 -12.04 6.47
CA ILE A 61 9.90 -13.52 6.50
C ILE A 61 11.32 -14.07 6.45
N SER A 62 12.22 -13.42 5.71
CA SER A 62 13.61 -13.85 5.59
C SER A 62 14.44 -13.66 6.85
N GLN A 63 13.97 -12.87 7.78
CA GLN A 63 14.65 -12.65 9.06
C GLN A 63 14.35 -13.79 10.03
#